data_f5c300a10046917ae84238683823bb84
#
_entry.id   f5c300a10046917ae84238683823bb84
#
_cell.length_a   1.000
_cell.length_b   1.000
_cell.length_c   1.000
_cell.angle_alpha   90.00
_cell.angle_beta   90.00
_cell.angle_gamma   90.00
#
_symmetry.space_group_name_H-M   'P 1'
#
loop_
_entity.id
_entity.type
_entity.pdbx_description
1 polymer ?
#
loop_
_entity_poly.entity_id
_entity_poly.type
_entity_poly.pdbx_seq_one_letter_code
_entity_poly.pdbx_strand_id
1 'polypeptide(L)'
;MQMHKDLPVQSLFKGCRLTSDGTIKYFNATDWDHYEDGSEVTNSIEDGNDMVELPDAYYTVVVHGDYDWEIRMSLYPLEGYTKFSKKYCSAYEAYRDGSTLYSIRNQVPTVNTNRATFLTQARIYFD
;
A
#
# COMPACT_ATOMS: atom_id res chain seq x y z
N MET A 1 14.11 -13.51 0.04
CA MET A 1 13.06 -12.52 -0.28
C MET A 1 13.50 -11.37 -1.20
N GLN A 2 14.71 -11.44 -1.72
CA GLN A 2 15.23 -10.46 -2.68
C GLN A 2 14.63 -10.62 -4.09
N MET A 3 14.20 -11.83 -4.43
CA MET A 3 13.69 -12.17 -5.77
C MET A 3 12.43 -11.41 -6.22
N HIS A 4 11.56 -10.99 -5.29
CA HIS A 4 10.35 -10.27 -5.67
C HIS A 4 10.59 -8.81 -6.07
N LYS A 5 11.66 -8.18 -5.57
CA LYS A 5 12.01 -6.79 -5.92
C LYS A 5 12.50 -6.64 -7.35
N ASP A 6 13.00 -7.72 -7.95
CA ASP A 6 13.57 -7.72 -9.30
C ASP A 6 12.54 -8.04 -10.39
N LEU A 7 11.31 -8.39 -9.99
CA LEU A 7 10.23 -8.65 -10.94
C LEU A 7 9.71 -7.33 -11.55
N PRO A 8 9.38 -7.30 -12.86
CA PRO A 8 9.07 -6.07 -13.59
C PRO A 8 8.00 -5.18 -12.95
N VAL A 9 6.90 -5.77 -12.45
CA VAL A 9 5.82 -5.01 -11.83
C VAL A 9 6.18 -4.60 -10.42
N GLN A 10 6.71 -5.51 -9.61
CA GLN A 10 7.07 -5.27 -8.22
C GLN A 10 8.21 -4.27 -8.05
N SER A 11 9.13 -4.19 -9.02
CA SER A 11 10.21 -3.19 -9.01
C SER A 11 9.69 -1.74 -9.11
N LEU A 12 8.45 -1.55 -9.56
CA LEU A 12 7.80 -0.24 -9.67
C LEU A 12 6.99 0.15 -8.42
N PHE A 13 6.91 -0.71 -7.40
CA PHE A 13 6.27 -0.37 -6.14
C PHE A 13 7.07 0.71 -5.41
N LYS A 14 6.39 1.77 -4.98
CA LYS A 14 7.02 2.92 -4.30
C LYS A 14 6.38 3.18 -2.96
N GLY A 15 7.19 3.29 -1.91
CA GLY A 15 6.74 3.80 -0.63
C GLY A 15 6.47 5.31 -0.71
N CYS A 16 5.40 5.78 -0.09
CA CYS A 16 5.04 7.18 -0.09
C CYS A 16 4.25 7.58 1.16
N ARG A 17 4.21 8.86 1.44
CA ARG A 17 3.26 9.48 2.35
C ARG A 17 2.10 10.05 1.54
N LEU A 18 0.88 9.63 1.89
CA LEU A 18 -0.36 10.08 1.26
C LEU A 18 -1.20 10.84 2.29
N THR A 19 -1.47 12.10 2.03
CA THR A 19 -2.33 12.95 2.86
C THR A 19 -3.79 12.81 2.49
N SER A 20 -4.70 13.27 3.34
CA SER A 20 -6.15 13.20 3.10
C SER A 20 -6.61 14.04 1.90
N ASP A 21 -5.85 15.08 1.53
CA ASP A 21 -6.12 15.91 0.34
C ASP A 21 -5.59 15.30 -0.97
N GLY A 22 -4.97 14.11 -0.90
CA GLY A 22 -4.41 13.40 -2.05
C GLY A 22 -2.97 13.80 -2.41
N THR A 23 -2.30 14.63 -1.62
CA THR A 23 -0.89 14.97 -1.84
C THR A 23 -0.01 13.75 -1.55
N ILE A 24 0.96 13.50 -2.44
CA ILE A 24 1.87 12.35 -2.36
C ILE A 24 3.30 12.85 -2.27
N LYS A 25 4.05 12.30 -1.30
CA LYS A 25 5.49 12.51 -1.18
C LYS A 25 6.19 11.16 -1.08
N TYR A 26 7.07 10.85 -2.04
CA TYR A 26 7.73 9.55 -2.10
C TYR A 26 8.89 9.44 -1.11
N PHE A 27 9.01 8.25 -0.50
CA PHE A 27 10.16 7.90 0.32
C PHE A 27 11.36 7.57 -0.54
N ASN A 28 12.55 7.76 0.02
CA ASN A 28 13.79 7.27 -0.59
C ASN A 28 13.69 5.74 -0.77
N ALA A 29 14.04 5.24 -1.93
CA ALA A 29 13.85 3.82 -2.30
C ALA A 29 14.64 2.84 -1.40
N THR A 30 15.72 3.29 -0.79
CA THR A 30 16.59 2.47 0.08
C THR A 30 16.50 2.83 1.56
N ASP A 31 15.91 3.97 1.87
CA ASP A 31 15.80 4.50 3.24
C ASP A 31 14.48 5.25 3.42
N TRP A 32 13.50 4.58 4.00
CA TRP A 32 12.17 5.15 4.25
C TRP A 32 12.11 6.13 5.43
N ASP A 33 13.20 6.34 6.13
CA ASP A 33 13.29 7.41 7.14
C ASP A 33 13.52 8.79 6.52
N HIS A 34 13.79 8.80 5.21
CA HIS A 34 13.93 10.02 4.41
C HIS A 34 13.01 10.00 3.17
N TYR A 35 12.60 11.18 2.72
CA TYR A 35 11.96 11.36 1.42
C TYR A 35 13.02 11.38 0.29
N GLU A 36 12.57 11.32 -0.96
CA GLU A 36 13.47 11.42 -2.12
C GLU A 36 14.27 12.72 -2.15
N ASP A 37 13.76 13.81 -1.55
CA ASP A 37 14.44 15.10 -1.43
C ASP A 37 15.47 15.16 -0.28
N GLY A 38 15.63 14.09 0.48
CA GLY A 38 16.54 13.97 1.61
C GLY A 38 15.99 14.50 2.93
N SER A 39 14.79 15.07 2.97
CA SER A 39 14.16 15.50 4.22
C SER A 39 13.71 14.29 5.06
N GLU A 40 13.75 14.42 6.39
CA GLU A 40 13.33 13.35 7.31
C GLU A 40 11.81 13.12 7.27
N VAL A 41 11.42 11.86 7.42
CA VAL A 41 10.02 11.44 7.53
C VAL A 41 9.61 11.43 9.00
N THR A 42 8.58 12.20 9.33
CA THR A 42 8.04 12.28 10.69
C THR A 42 7.11 11.11 11.02
N ASN A 43 6.88 10.84 12.31
CA ASN A 43 5.91 9.86 12.79
C ASN A 43 4.56 10.52 13.17
N SER A 44 4.21 11.62 12.53
CA SER A 44 2.95 12.31 12.80
C SER A 44 1.83 11.80 11.92
N ILE A 45 0.68 11.47 12.53
CA ILE A 45 -0.56 11.13 11.81
C ILE A 45 -1.11 12.33 11.02
N GLU A 46 -0.74 13.55 11.42
CA GLU A 46 -1.13 14.79 10.73
C GLU A 46 -0.49 14.92 9.34
N ASP A 47 0.67 14.28 9.15
CA ASP A 47 1.41 14.31 7.89
C ASP A 47 0.89 13.29 6.85
N GLY A 48 -0.10 12.47 7.18
CA GLY A 48 -0.73 11.51 6.30
C GLY A 48 -0.39 10.05 6.62
N ASN A 49 -0.70 9.17 5.67
CA ASN A 49 -0.52 7.72 5.77
C ASN A 49 0.74 7.24 5.04
N ASP A 50 1.47 6.31 5.65
CA ASP A 50 2.52 5.55 4.97
C ASP A 50 1.89 4.49 4.07
N MET A 51 2.06 4.64 2.78
CA MET A 51 1.44 3.81 1.77
C MET A 51 2.48 3.22 0.81
N VAL A 52 2.09 2.17 0.12
CA VAL A 52 2.81 1.65 -1.05
C VAL A 52 1.97 1.93 -2.28
N GLU A 53 2.51 2.68 -3.22
CA GLU A 53 1.92 2.89 -4.54
C GLU A 53 2.19 1.66 -5.41
N LEU A 54 1.12 1.07 -5.95
CA LEU A 54 1.17 0.02 -6.94
C LEU A 54 0.89 0.63 -8.32
N PRO A 55 1.70 0.32 -9.36
CA PRO A 55 1.56 0.90 -10.70
C PRO A 55 0.32 0.37 -11.42
N ASP A 56 -0.03 0.99 -12.54
CA ASP A 56 -0.90 0.35 -13.52
C ASP A 56 -0.26 -0.96 -14.00
N ALA A 57 -1.01 -2.03 -13.98
CA ALA A 57 -0.55 -3.35 -14.39
C ALA A 57 -1.73 -4.22 -14.87
N TYR A 58 -1.41 -5.43 -15.30
CA TYR A 58 -2.39 -6.45 -15.68
C TYR A 58 -2.11 -7.72 -14.91
N TYR A 59 -3.13 -8.46 -14.53
CA TYR A 59 -2.97 -9.70 -13.79
C TYR A 59 -3.93 -10.78 -14.26
N THR A 60 -3.55 -12.02 -14.01
CA THR A 60 -4.41 -13.19 -14.09
C THR A 60 -4.11 -14.13 -12.94
N VAL A 61 -5.11 -14.94 -12.58
CA VAL A 61 -4.97 -15.98 -11.57
C VAL A 61 -5.03 -17.32 -12.27
N VAL A 62 -4.01 -18.15 -12.09
CA VAL A 62 -3.96 -19.52 -12.58
C VAL A 62 -4.19 -20.47 -11.41
N VAL A 63 -5.21 -21.31 -11.51
CA VAL A 63 -5.55 -22.29 -10.47
C VAL A 63 -4.99 -23.63 -10.89
N HIS A 64 -4.08 -24.21 -10.10
CA HIS A 64 -3.48 -25.52 -10.30
C HIS A 64 -4.15 -26.60 -9.45
N GLY A 65 -4.87 -26.24 -8.39
CA GLY A 65 -5.58 -27.12 -7.47
C GLY A 65 -6.28 -26.31 -6.36
N ASP A 66 -6.93 -27.00 -5.43
CA ASP A 66 -7.76 -26.37 -4.40
C ASP A 66 -6.99 -25.39 -3.50
N TYR A 67 -5.69 -25.62 -3.33
CA TYR A 67 -4.80 -24.80 -2.49
C TYR A 67 -3.55 -24.34 -3.24
N ASP A 68 -3.51 -24.45 -4.56
CA ASP A 68 -2.37 -24.10 -5.41
C ASP A 68 -2.82 -23.17 -6.53
N TRP A 69 -2.52 -21.89 -6.36
CA TRP A 69 -2.80 -20.84 -7.36
C TRP A 69 -1.61 -19.91 -7.51
N GLU A 70 -1.52 -19.38 -8.70
CA GLU A 70 -0.46 -18.48 -9.12
C GLU A 70 -1.07 -17.15 -9.59
N ILE A 71 -0.55 -16.03 -9.11
CA ILE A 71 -0.89 -14.71 -9.62
C ILE A 71 0.22 -14.29 -10.57
N ARG A 72 -0.13 -14.11 -11.84
CA ARG A 72 0.79 -13.59 -12.86
C ARG A 72 0.50 -12.13 -13.09
N MET A 73 1.54 -11.31 -13.15
CA MET A 73 1.43 -9.88 -13.40
C MET A 73 2.24 -9.47 -14.63
N SER A 74 1.75 -8.47 -15.36
CA SER A 74 2.39 -7.93 -16.57
C SER A 74 2.24 -6.41 -16.60
N LEU A 75 3.21 -5.72 -17.20
CA LEU A 75 3.10 -4.29 -17.52
C LEU A 75 2.33 -4.05 -18.83
N TYR A 76 2.04 -5.11 -19.57
CA TYR A 76 1.37 -5.05 -20.87
C TYR A 76 0.03 -5.78 -20.85
N PRO A 77 -0.94 -5.36 -21.68
CA PRO A 77 -2.21 -6.06 -21.85
C PRO A 77 -2.00 -7.39 -22.58
N LEU A 78 -2.03 -8.48 -21.86
CA LEU A 78 -1.98 -9.84 -22.38
C LEU A 78 -3.38 -10.44 -22.46
N GLU A 79 -3.60 -11.37 -23.39
CA GLU A 79 -4.87 -12.10 -23.50
C GLU A 79 -5.17 -12.83 -22.17
N GLY A 80 -6.40 -12.71 -21.67
CA GLY A 80 -6.82 -13.32 -20.40
C GLY A 80 -6.39 -12.57 -19.14
N TYR A 81 -5.71 -11.43 -19.27
CA TYR A 81 -5.31 -10.58 -18.15
C TYR A 81 -6.33 -9.47 -17.90
N THR A 82 -6.58 -9.16 -16.64
CA THR A 82 -7.43 -8.06 -16.19
C THR A 82 -6.59 -6.85 -15.83
N LYS A 83 -7.02 -5.66 -16.23
CA LYS A 83 -6.34 -4.41 -15.87
C LYS A 83 -6.45 -4.17 -14.35
N PHE A 84 -5.31 -3.83 -13.77
CA PHE A 84 -5.17 -3.37 -12.40
C PHE A 84 -4.70 -1.92 -12.44
N SER A 85 -5.61 -0.99 -12.12
CA SER A 85 -5.28 0.43 -12.10
C SER A 85 -4.43 0.79 -10.88
N LYS A 86 -3.59 1.82 -11.01
CA LYS A 86 -2.78 2.38 -9.92
C LYS A 86 -3.58 2.46 -8.61
N LYS A 87 -3.01 1.97 -7.53
CA LYS A 87 -3.61 1.94 -6.19
C LYS A 87 -2.57 2.22 -5.12
N TYR A 88 -3.08 2.53 -3.95
CA TYR A 88 -2.28 2.69 -2.74
C TYR A 88 -2.73 1.67 -1.72
N CYS A 89 -1.78 0.92 -1.18
CA CYS A 89 -2.00 -0.02 -0.08
C CYS A 89 -1.32 0.51 1.17
N SER A 90 -1.91 0.24 2.34
CA SER A 90 -1.28 0.55 3.62
C SER A 90 0.08 -0.16 3.73
N ALA A 91 1.12 0.59 4.10
CA ALA A 91 2.45 0.04 4.33
C ALA A 91 2.56 -0.68 5.69
N TYR A 92 1.74 -0.28 6.64
CA TYR A 92 1.68 -0.81 8.01
C TYR A 92 0.27 -1.23 8.36
N GLU A 93 0.14 -2.07 9.38
CA GLU A 93 -1.14 -2.44 9.96
C GLU A 93 -1.85 -1.22 10.55
N ALA A 94 -3.19 -1.25 10.58
CA ALA A 94 -4.00 -0.11 10.98
C ALA A 94 -3.77 0.29 12.45
N TYR A 95 -3.38 1.52 12.65
CA TYR A 95 -3.41 2.22 13.94
C TYR A 95 -4.64 3.13 14.01
N ARG A 96 -5.33 3.13 15.13
CA ARG A 96 -6.54 3.95 15.34
C ARG A 96 -6.25 5.10 16.29
N ASP A 97 -6.56 6.31 15.84
CA ASP A 97 -6.66 7.49 16.67
C ASP A 97 -8.10 8.02 16.64
N GLY A 98 -8.76 8.02 17.78
CA GLY A 98 -10.19 8.33 17.84
C GLY A 98 -11.04 7.37 16.99
N SER A 99 -11.69 7.89 15.96
CA SER A 99 -12.51 7.12 15.02
C SER A 99 -11.84 6.92 13.64
N THR A 100 -10.62 7.38 13.45
CA THR A 100 -9.90 7.34 12.18
C THR A 100 -8.80 6.28 12.21
N LEU A 101 -8.64 5.56 11.11
CA LEU A 101 -7.58 4.58 10.89
C LEU A 101 -6.43 5.19 10.10
N TYR A 102 -5.22 4.90 10.54
CA TYR A 102 -3.99 5.34 9.90
C TYR A 102 -3.07 4.15 9.61
N SER A 103 -2.32 4.24 8.53
CA SER A 103 -1.15 3.41 8.28
C SER A 103 0.09 4.26 8.58
N ILE A 104 0.73 4.01 9.70
CA ILE A 104 1.88 4.82 10.13
C ILE A 104 2.91 3.96 10.86
N ARG A 105 4.18 4.25 10.61
CA ARG A 105 5.32 3.56 11.21
C ARG A 105 5.38 3.74 12.73
N ASN A 106 6.01 2.78 13.40
CA ASN A 106 6.30 2.84 14.83
C ASN A 106 5.07 2.99 15.75
N GLN A 107 3.89 2.58 15.27
CA GLN A 107 2.67 2.53 16.07
C GLN A 107 2.25 1.09 16.30
N VAL A 108 1.63 0.86 17.45
CA VAL A 108 1.06 -0.45 17.78
C VAL A 108 -0.25 -0.63 17.03
N PRO A 109 -0.41 -1.71 16.26
CA PRO A 109 -1.66 -1.99 15.55
C PRO A 109 -2.86 -2.03 16.47
N THR A 110 -4.00 -1.54 15.99
CA THR A 110 -5.25 -1.60 16.74
C THR A 110 -5.79 -3.02 16.75
N VAL A 111 -6.07 -3.52 17.96
CA VAL A 111 -6.63 -4.86 18.21
C VAL A 111 -8.00 -4.75 18.86
N ASN A 112 -8.69 -5.89 19.04
CA ASN A 112 -9.99 -6.00 19.71
C ASN A 112 -11.11 -5.15 19.07
N THR A 113 -11.07 -5.00 17.75
CA THR A 113 -12.08 -4.27 16.98
C THR A 113 -12.70 -5.19 15.94
N ASN A 114 -14.03 -5.22 15.84
CA ASN A 114 -14.71 -6.06 14.86
C ASN A 114 -14.61 -5.49 13.45
N ARG A 115 -14.84 -6.34 12.43
CA ARG A 115 -14.75 -6.00 11.02
C ARG A 115 -15.65 -4.82 10.63
N ALA A 116 -16.88 -4.75 11.16
CA ALA A 116 -17.83 -3.69 10.81
C ALA A 116 -17.32 -2.31 11.25
N THR A 117 -16.76 -2.23 12.46
CA THR A 117 -16.15 -1.00 12.97
C THR A 117 -14.94 -0.57 12.13
N PHE A 118 -14.03 -1.51 11.81
CA PHE A 118 -12.89 -1.21 10.92
C PHE A 118 -13.33 -0.71 9.56
N LEU A 119 -14.34 -1.33 8.96
CA LEU A 119 -14.85 -0.92 7.66
C LEU A 119 -15.44 0.50 7.67
N THR A 120 -16.17 0.84 8.72
CA THR A 120 -16.72 2.19 8.91
C THR A 120 -15.61 3.22 9.07
N GLN A 121 -14.62 2.93 9.90
CA GLN A 121 -13.50 3.83 10.17
C GLN A 121 -12.58 4.02 8.95
N ALA A 122 -12.35 2.96 8.17
CA ALA A 122 -11.56 3.05 6.93
C ALA A 122 -12.20 3.98 5.89
N ARG A 123 -13.53 4.07 5.88
CA ARG A 123 -14.26 4.97 4.96
C ARG A 123 -14.16 6.44 5.35
N ILE A 124 -14.08 6.75 6.64
CA ILE A 124 -14.03 8.14 7.14
C ILE A 124 -12.81 8.90 6.60
N TYR A 125 -11.69 8.20 6.37
CA TYR A 125 -10.45 8.86 5.92
C TYR A 125 -10.54 9.46 4.51
N PHE A 126 -11.41 8.91 3.65
CA PHE A 126 -11.54 9.31 2.24
C PHE A 126 -12.83 10.07 1.93
N ASP A 127 -13.67 10.28 2.93
CA ASP A 127 -14.87 11.11 2.85
C ASP A 127 -14.57 12.57 3.26
#